data_914f53287df819b94ee59d7917e1d8eb
#
_entry.id   914f53287df819b94ee59d7917e1d8eb
#
_cell.length_a   1.000
_cell.length_b   1.000
_cell.length_c   1.000
_cell.angle_alpha   90.00
_cell.angle_beta   90.00
_cell.angle_gamma   90.00
#
_symmetry.space_group_name_H-M   'P 1'
#
loop_
_entity.id
_entity.type
_entity.pdbx_description
1 polymer ?
#
loop_
_entity_poly.entity_id
_entity_poly.type
_entity_poly.pdbx_seq_one_letter_code
_entity_poly.pdbx_strand_id
1 'polypeptide(L)'
;MLEALILEYPVSTIARTFEISRSGVYHILNQRGEVMSKIERIRKKYGHLKYKFDSLCLEFPKYGYRRIRIMLRRREGIYISKKTVQWIMRAFNLSLPVEKKRMPRPHLEKVEAVRPYELWQTDMTKIWVNGTGWMHLFAVIDCFTREIVGWCFSLFASAKEAVKSLEMAVENHFPNGIPEELGLTLNSDNGCQFGARAFQRAVKSFGFKFTRTAYDTPEENAYIESFFGKLKEEEVWLKEYESIHEAEQSIGDWINKYNHERIHSSLKYLTPVEFREKWFLEQKWEMGYGQLLQGKALIRT
;
A
#
# COMPACT_ATOMS: atom_id res chain seq x y z
N MET A 1 -22.30 16.59 29.09
CA MET A 1 -22.00 17.61 30.12
C MET A 1 -22.72 18.94 29.87
N LEU A 2 -22.54 19.64 28.76
CA LEU A 2 -23.24 20.89 28.45
C LEU A 2 -24.78 20.74 28.38
N GLU A 3 -25.31 19.65 27.86
CA GLU A 3 -26.75 19.35 27.77
C GLU A 3 -27.40 19.12 29.14
N ALA A 4 -26.69 18.45 30.04
CA ALA A 4 -27.17 18.30 31.42
C ALA A 4 -27.20 19.66 32.14
N LEU A 5 -26.20 20.51 31.90
CA LEU A 5 -26.13 21.84 32.49
C LEU A 5 -27.23 22.79 32.01
N ILE A 6 -27.73 22.65 30.77
CA ILE A 6 -28.80 23.48 30.21
C ILE A 6 -30.18 23.16 30.79
N LEU A 7 -30.38 21.91 31.24
CA LEU A 7 -31.60 21.52 31.97
C LEU A 7 -31.63 22.14 33.37
N GLU A 8 -30.48 22.48 33.94
CA GLU A 8 -30.37 23.01 35.31
C GLU A 8 -30.06 24.51 35.36
N TYR A 9 -29.36 25.08 34.36
CA TYR A 9 -28.87 26.45 34.39
C TYR A 9 -29.19 27.23 33.13
N PRO A 10 -29.50 28.55 33.24
CA PRO A 10 -29.70 29.41 32.07
C PRO A 10 -28.48 29.48 31.15
N VAL A 11 -28.70 29.52 29.84
CA VAL A 11 -27.63 29.64 28.83
C VAL A 11 -26.68 30.82 29.12
N SER A 12 -27.17 31.89 29.70
CA SER A 12 -26.36 33.05 30.11
C SER A 12 -25.33 32.70 31.21
N THR A 13 -25.68 31.81 32.14
CA THR A 13 -24.81 31.35 33.21
C THR A 13 -23.73 30.43 32.64
N ILE A 14 -24.13 29.49 31.80
CA ILE A 14 -23.21 28.55 31.11
C ILE A 14 -22.21 29.32 30.24
N ALA A 15 -22.71 30.29 29.45
CA ALA A 15 -21.86 31.12 28.60
C ALA A 15 -20.80 31.90 29.39
N ARG A 16 -21.17 32.39 30.57
CA ARG A 16 -20.25 33.11 31.48
C ARG A 16 -19.23 32.16 32.13
N THR A 17 -19.68 31.01 32.59
CA THR A 17 -18.80 30.02 33.26
C THR A 17 -17.74 29.42 32.33
N PHE A 18 -18.09 29.26 31.06
CA PHE A 18 -17.15 28.69 30.05
C PHE A 18 -16.48 29.76 29.18
N GLU A 19 -16.67 31.05 29.50
CA GLU A 19 -16.11 32.21 28.77
C GLU A 19 -16.41 32.19 27.25
N ILE A 20 -17.57 31.67 26.85
CA ILE A 20 -18.00 31.61 25.46
C ILE A 20 -19.26 32.48 25.26
N SER A 21 -19.47 32.95 24.03
CA SER A 21 -20.68 33.70 23.74
C SER A 21 -21.95 32.84 23.83
N ARG A 22 -23.11 33.45 24.12
CA ARG A 22 -24.40 32.74 24.11
C ARG A 22 -24.67 32.05 22.79
N SER A 23 -24.34 32.70 21.67
CA SER A 23 -24.41 32.11 20.34
C SER A 23 -23.45 30.93 20.18
N GLY A 24 -22.28 30.99 20.82
CA GLY A 24 -21.31 29.85 20.89
C GLY A 24 -21.89 28.65 21.59
N VAL A 25 -22.60 28.85 22.74
CA VAL A 25 -23.30 27.75 23.44
C VAL A 25 -24.34 27.12 22.51
N TYR A 26 -25.23 27.94 21.90
CA TYR A 26 -26.22 27.43 20.96
C TYR A 26 -25.60 26.76 19.74
N HIS A 27 -24.51 27.29 19.22
CA HIS A 27 -23.78 26.67 18.09
C HIS A 27 -23.24 25.29 18.44
N ILE A 28 -22.63 25.12 19.62
CA ILE A 28 -22.12 23.82 20.10
C ILE A 28 -23.28 22.82 20.26
N LEU A 29 -24.41 23.23 20.80
CA LEU A 29 -25.59 22.41 20.98
C LEU A 29 -26.22 22.00 19.65
N ASN A 30 -26.41 22.98 18.75
CA ASN A 30 -26.96 22.74 17.43
C ASN A 30 -26.04 21.87 16.57
N GLN A 31 -24.73 22.09 16.67
CA GLN A 31 -23.79 21.21 15.95
C GLN A 31 -23.87 19.76 16.41
N ARG A 32 -24.00 19.49 17.72
CA ARG A 32 -24.16 18.11 18.23
C ARG A 32 -25.50 17.50 17.84
N GLY A 33 -26.57 18.22 17.99
CA GLY A 33 -27.91 17.78 17.55
C GLY A 33 -27.95 17.55 16.04
N GLU A 34 -27.35 18.43 15.24
CA GLU A 34 -27.25 18.28 13.79
C GLU A 34 -26.37 17.10 13.38
N VAL A 35 -25.27 16.84 14.07
CA VAL A 35 -24.40 15.67 13.81
C VAL A 35 -25.14 14.38 14.10
N MET A 36 -25.84 14.25 15.23
CA MET A 36 -26.64 13.06 15.56
C MET A 36 -27.77 12.86 14.54
N SER A 37 -28.54 13.91 14.23
CA SER A 37 -29.61 13.83 13.23
C SER A 37 -29.08 13.49 11.82
N LYS A 38 -27.85 13.95 11.50
CA LYS A 38 -27.21 13.64 10.22
C LYS A 38 -26.77 12.17 10.15
N ILE A 39 -26.22 11.63 11.24
CA ILE A 39 -25.86 10.19 11.32
C ILE A 39 -27.08 9.32 11.14
N GLU A 40 -28.19 9.61 11.81
CA GLU A 40 -29.43 8.86 11.68
C GLU A 40 -30.00 8.93 10.27
N ARG A 41 -30.03 10.12 9.66
CA ARG A 41 -30.44 10.29 8.26
C ARG A 41 -29.58 9.45 7.30
N ILE A 42 -28.27 9.40 7.52
CA ILE A 42 -27.35 8.61 6.71
C ILE A 42 -27.62 7.11 6.91
N ARG A 43 -27.79 6.65 8.14
CA ARG A 43 -28.11 5.23 8.43
C ARG A 43 -29.43 4.81 7.77
N LYS A 44 -30.47 5.63 7.86
CA LYS A 44 -31.78 5.38 7.23
C LYS A 44 -31.67 5.33 5.70
N LYS A 45 -30.96 6.32 5.11
CA LYS A 45 -30.83 6.44 3.64
C LYS A 45 -29.94 5.39 3.02
N TYR A 46 -28.82 5.03 3.66
CA TYR A 46 -27.78 4.19 3.08
C TYR A 46 -27.61 2.85 3.82
N GLY A 47 -28.51 2.49 4.71
CA GLY A 47 -28.47 1.24 5.46
C GLY A 47 -28.42 -0.01 4.58
N HIS A 48 -29.09 0.01 3.43
CA HIS A 48 -29.07 -1.05 2.44
C HIS A 48 -27.69 -1.30 1.80
N LEU A 49 -26.77 -0.33 1.89
CA LEU A 49 -25.39 -0.47 1.38
C LEU A 49 -24.42 -0.95 2.45
N LYS A 50 -24.83 -1.03 3.73
CA LYS A 50 -23.91 -1.32 4.84
C LYS A 50 -23.06 -2.57 4.58
N TYR A 51 -23.66 -3.66 4.11
CA TYR A 51 -22.96 -4.92 3.86
C TYR A 51 -21.83 -4.79 2.82
N LYS A 52 -22.00 -3.94 1.79
CA LYS A 52 -20.98 -3.68 0.78
C LYS A 52 -19.79 -2.91 1.36
N PHE A 53 -20.06 -1.96 2.25
CA PHE A 53 -19.02 -1.26 2.98
C PHE A 53 -18.30 -2.18 3.95
N ASP A 54 -19.01 -3.01 4.69
CA ASP A 54 -18.44 -3.99 5.63
C ASP A 54 -17.53 -4.97 4.88
N SER A 55 -17.98 -5.54 3.77
CA SER A 55 -17.21 -6.48 2.94
C SER A 55 -15.90 -5.83 2.44
N LEU A 56 -15.96 -4.63 1.89
CA LEU A 56 -14.77 -3.92 1.40
C LEU A 56 -13.80 -3.54 2.54
N CYS A 57 -14.33 -3.16 3.71
CA CYS A 57 -13.50 -2.83 4.86
C CYS A 57 -12.85 -4.07 5.50
N LEU A 58 -13.49 -5.23 5.45
CA LEU A 58 -12.92 -6.51 5.87
C LEU A 58 -11.84 -6.98 4.91
N GLU A 59 -12.10 -6.89 3.61
CA GLU A 59 -11.14 -7.29 2.58
C GLU A 59 -9.92 -6.38 2.51
N PHE A 60 -10.10 -5.08 2.77
CA PHE A 60 -9.04 -4.06 2.76
C PHE A 60 -9.05 -3.24 4.07
N PRO A 61 -8.56 -3.80 5.19
CA PRO A 61 -8.71 -3.20 6.53
C PRO A 61 -8.11 -1.81 6.69
N LYS A 62 -7.13 -1.46 5.87
CA LYS A 62 -6.44 -0.16 5.89
C LYS A 62 -6.91 0.82 4.81
N TYR A 63 -8.08 0.55 4.19
CA TYR A 63 -8.65 1.48 3.22
C TYR A 63 -9.49 2.57 3.89
N GLY A 64 -9.06 3.82 3.72
CA GLY A 64 -9.88 4.99 4.08
C GLY A 64 -10.95 5.28 3.02
N TYR A 65 -11.90 6.16 3.36
CA TYR A 65 -13.07 6.50 2.54
C TYR A 65 -12.76 6.84 1.05
N ARG A 66 -11.55 7.33 0.74
CA ARG A 66 -11.17 7.65 -0.65
C ARG A 66 -11.02 6.39 -1.49
N ARG A 67 -10.33 5.37 -0.97
CA ARG A 67 -10.14 4.08 -1.64
C ARG A 67 -11.45 3.28 -1.64
N ILE A 68 -12.18 3.22 -0.53
CA ILE A 68 -13.50 2.57 -0.47
C ILE A 68 -14.45 3.15 -1.52
N ARG A 69 -14.49 4.48 -1.70
CA ARG A 69 -15.29 5.09 -2.76
C ARG A 69 -14.94 4.58 -4.17
N ILE A 70 -13.64 4.46 -4.47
CA ILE A 70 -13.19 3.98 -5.77
C ILE A 70 -13.55 2.50 -5.94
N MET A 71 -13.39 1.66 -4.92
CA MET A 71 -13.75 0.25 -4.96
C MET A 71 -15.24 0.05 -5.17
N LEU A 72 -16.10 0.79 -4.47
CA LEU A 72 -17.55 0.78 -4.69
C LEU A 72 -17.91 1.11 -6.13
N ARG A 73 -17.24 2.11 -6.73
CA ARG A 73 -17.46 2.46 -8.15
C ARG A 73 -16.99 1.35 -9.09
N ARG A 74 -15.80 0.77 -8.84
CA ARG A 74 -15.18 -0.22 -9.74
C ARG A 74 -15.88 -1.59 -9.69
N ARG A 75 -16.18 -2.10 -8.48
CA ARG A 75 -16.73 -3.44 -8.29
C ARG A 75 -18.26 -3.48 -8.31
N GLU A 76 -18.90 -2.42 -7.81
CA GLU A 76 -20.33 -2.39 -7.59
C GLU A 76 -21.10 -1.43 -8.49
N GLY A 77 -20.41 -0.64 -9.31
CA GLY A 77 -21.03 0.42 -10.11
C GLY A 77 -21.70 1.54 -9.28
N ILE A 78 -21.38 1.64 -7.99
CA ILE A 78 -22.01 2.59 -7.07
C ILE A 78 -21.29 3.94 -7.09
N TYR A 79 -22.01 4.98 -7.50
CA TYR A 79 -21.50 6.34 -7.61
C TYR A 79 -21.98 7.21 -6.46
N ILE A 80 -21.15 7.37 -5.45
CA ILE A 80 -21.42 8.17 -4.25
C ILE A 80 -20.37 9.27 -4.12
N SER A 81 -20.80 10.46 -3.63
CA SER A 81 -19.87 11.57 -3.40
C SER A 81 -18.85 11.24 -2.31
N LYS A 82 -17.66 11.83 -2.40
CA LYS A 82 -16.58 11.67 -1.41
C LYS A 82 -17.05 12.00 0.02
N LYS A 83 -17.80 13.10 0.19
CA LYS A 83 -18.34 13.52 1.49
C LYS A 83 -19.36 12.51 2.02
N THR A 84 -20.22 11.98 1.16
CA THR A 84 -21.23 10.98 1.54
C THR A 84 -20.60 9.67 1.99
N VAL A 85 -19.61 9.13 1.26
CA VAL A 85 -18.89 7.92 1.68
C VAL A 85 -18.21 8.12 3.04
N GLN A 86 -17.58 9.28 3.26
CA GLN A 86 -16.98 9.60 4.55
C GLN A 86 -18.00 9.58 5.70
N TRP A 87 -19.23 10.12 5.47
CA TRP A 87 -20.30 10.11 6.47
C TRP A 87 -20.87 8.72 6.68
N ILE A 88 -21.03 7.91 5.62
CA ILE A 88 -21.46 6.51 5.73
C ILE A 88 -20.49 5.71 6.60
N MET A 89 -19.19 5.80 6.31
CA MET A 89 -18.17 5.11 7.10
C MET A 89 -18.17 5.55 8.57
N ARG A 90 -18.38 6.84 8.85
CA ARG A 90 -18.54 7.33 10.23
C ARG A 90 -19.82 6.79 10.89
N ALA A 91 -20.94 6.84 10.18
CA ALA A 91 -22.23 6.39 10.69
C ALA A 91 -22.26 4.89 11.04
N PHE A 92 -21.49 4.06 10.34
CA PHE A 92 -21.37 2.63 10.58
C PHE A 92 -20.10 2.22 11.36
N ASN A 93 -19.36 3.19 11.92
CA ASN A 93 -18.11 2.96 12.69
C ASN A 93 -17.01 2.25 11.89
N LEU A 94 -16.94 2.49 10.58
CA LEU A 94 -15.94 1.91 9.67
C LEU A 94 -14.76 2.85 9.39
N SER A 95 -14.71 4.00 10.07
CA SER A 95 -13.63 4.96 9.90
C SER A 95 -12.36 4.47 10.58
N LEU A 96 -11.23 4.56 9.88
CA LEU A 96 -9.93 4.29 10.47
C LEU A 96 -9.62 5.30 11.60
N PRO A 97 -8.92 4.87 12.65
CA PRO A 97 -8.37 5.78 13.66
C PRO A 97 -7.52 6.86 12.99
N VAL A 98 -7.57 8.06 13.56
CA VAL A 98 -6.68 9.15 13.10
C VAL A 98 -5.30 8.91 13.70
N GLU A 99 -4.38 8.45 12.87
CA GLU A 99 -2.97 8.37 13.28
C GLU A 99 -2.41 9.78 13.49
N LYS A 100 -1.62 9.96 14.55
CA LYS A 100 -0.88 11.20 14.76
C LYS A 100 0.01 11.43 13.54
N LYS A 101 -0.07 12.62 12.93
CA LYS A 101 0.82 13.00 11.83
C LYS A 101 2.26 12.87 12.31
N ARG A 102 3.03 12.03 11.63
CA ARG A 102 4.49 12.03 11.80
C ARG A 102 5.01 13.42 11.39
N MET A 103 6.00 13.91 12.10
CA MET A 103 6.68 15.16 11.69
C MET A 103 7.11 15.03 10.23
N PRO A 104 6.94 16.09 9.41
CA PRO A 104 7.46 16.08 8.06
C PRO A 104 8.97 15.83 8.11
N ARG A 105 9.45 14.79 7.43
CA ARG A 105 10.89 14.63 7.23
C ARG A 105 11.38 15.70 6.24
N PRO A 106 12.62 16.16 6.35
CA PRO A 106 13.19 17.06 5.34
C PRO A 106 13.01 16.43 3.94
N HIS A 107 12.67 17.25 2.96
CA HIS A 107 12.59 16.83 1.57
C HIS A 107 14.04 16.59 1.07
N LEU A 108 14.49 15.35 1.11
CA LEU A 108 15.69 14.90 0.41
C LEU A 108 15.28 14.44 -0.98
N GLU A 109 16.13 14.65 -1.96
CA GLU A 109 15.87 14.25 -3.35
C GLU A 109 15.67 12.73 -3.40
N LYS A 110 14.48 12.33 -3.79
CA LYS A 110 14.20 10.92 -4.05
C LYS A 110 14.71 10.57 -5.43
N VAL A 111 15.37 9.45 -5.55
CA VAL A 111 15.61 8.85 -6.87
C VAL A 111 14.25 8.41 -7.42
N GLU A 112 13.69 9.17 -8.36
CA GLU A 112 12.40 8.89 -8.97
C GLU A 112 12.61 8.19 -10.32
N ALA A 113 12.12 6.96 -10.44
CA ALA A 113 12.01 6.29 -11.73
C ALA A 113 10.88 6.96 -12.55
N VAL A 114 11.11 7.20 -13.84
CA VAL A 114 10.15 7.85 -14.75
C VAL A 114 9.46 6.87 -15.69
N ARG A 115 9.89 5.59 -15.71
CA ARG A 115 9.31 4.52 -16.53
C ARG A 115 9.41 3.17 -15.82
N PRO A 116 8.58 2.18 -16.21
CA PRO A 116 8.75 0.80 -15.74
C PRO A 116 10.12 0.25 -16.09
N TYR A 117 10.65 -0.61 -15.22
CA TYR A 117 11.94 -1.29 -15.44
C TYR A 117 13.16 -0.37 -15.57
N GLU A 118 13.10 0.80 -14.96
CA GLU A 118 14.24 1.72 -14.88
C GLU A 118 15.02 1.51 -13.59
N LEU A 119 14.32 1.38 -12.47
CA LEU A 119 14.88 1.20 -11.15
C LEU A 119 14.10 0.17 -10.35
N TRP A 120 14.78 -0.88 -9.93
CA TRP A 120 14.29 -1.83 -8.94
C TRP A 120 14.98 -1.62 -7.61
N GLN A 121 14.24 -1.80 -6.53
CA GLN A 121 14.80 -1.86 -5.17
C GLN A 121 14.64 -3.25 -4.61
N THR A 122 15.66 -3.74 -3.89
CA THR A 122 15.61 -5.00 -3.15
C THR A 122 16.00 -4.78 -1.71
N ASP A 123 15.30 -5.47 -0.82
CA ASP A 123 15.55 -5.44 0.63
C ASP A 123 14.96 -6.69 1.28
N MET A 124 15.19 -6.86 2.57
CA MET A 124 14.76 -7.99 3.37
C MET A 124 14.02 -7.53 4.63
N THR A 125 12.95 -8.25 4.99
CA THR A 125 12.31 -8.08 6.29
C THR A 125 12.16 -9.40 7.02
N LYS A 126 12.02 -9.33 8.37
CA LYS A 126 11.80 -10.51 9.22
C LYS A 126 10.31 -10.67 9.52
N ILE A 127 9.88 -11.93 9.55
CA ILE A 127 8.50 -12.35 9.85
C ILE A 127 8.59 -13.53 10.82
N TRP A 128 7.82 -13.47 11.91
CA TRP A 128 7.77 -14.55 12.90
C TRP A 128 6.81 -15.65 12.46
N VAL A 129 7.25 -16.91 12.62
CA VAL A 129 6.44 -18.11 12.39
C VAL A 129 6.53 -19.00 13.65
N ASN A 130 5.38 -19.39 14.20
CA ASN A 130 5.32 -20.21 15.40
C ASN A 130 6.05 -21.55 15.17
N GLY A 131 6.73 -22.03 16.21
CA GLY A 131 7.51 -23.26 16.14
C GLY A 131 8.79 -23.22 15.29
N THR A 132 8.96 -22.21 14.42
CA THR A 132 10.16 -22.05 13.57
C THR A 132 11.04 -20.87 13.98
N GLY A 133 10.42 -19.73 14.39
CA GLY A 133 11.12 -18.50 14.74
C GLY A 133 11.15 -17.49 13.59
N TRP A 134 12.22 -16.69 13.52
CA TRP A 134 12.35 -15.63 12.54
C TRP A 134 12.67 -16.16 11.14
N MET A 135 11.73 -15.91 10.23
CA MET A 135 11.89 -16.12 8.79
C MET A 135 12.24 -14.81 8.08
N HIS A 136 12.77 -14.90 6.89
CA HIS A 136 13.23 -13.76 6.09
C HIS A 136 12.49 -13.71 4.76
N LEU A 137 11.87 -12.56 4.49
CA LEU A 137 11.25 -12.26 3.20
C LEU A 137 12.15 -11.28 2.45
N PHE A 138 12.73 -11.74 1.35
CA PHE A 138 13.37 -10.90 0.35
C PHE A 138 12.33 -10.47 -0.66
N ALA A 139 12.34 -9.21 -1.08
CA ALA A 139 11.43 -8.72 -2.12
C ALA A 139 12.15 -7.76 -3.05
N VAL A 140 11.68 -7.71 -4.30
CA VAL A 140 12.13 -6.79 -5.33
C VAL A 140 10.92 -5.98 -5.80
N ILE A 141 11.01 -4.66 -5.75
CA ILE A 141 9.95 -3.73 -6.17
C ILE A 141 10.41 -2.90 -7.37
N ASP A 142 9.55 -2.76 -8.36
CA ASP A 142 9.72 -1.73 -9.39
C ASP A 142 9.34 -0.36 -8.82
N CYS A 143 10.28 0.59 -8.85
CA CYS A 143 10.10 1.90 -8.21
C CYS A 143 9.12 2.80 -8.93
N PHE A 144 8.82 2.60 -10.21
CA PHE A 144 7.84 3.35 -10.94
C PHE A 144 6.43 2.79 -10.74
N THR A 145 6.25 1.49 -10.99
CA THR A 145 4.94 0.83 -10.94
C THR A 145 4.52 0.44 -9.53
N ARG A 146 5.45 0.36 -8.58
CA ARG A 146 5.27 -0.20 -7.23
C ARG A 146 4.95 -1.70 -7.23
N GLU A 147 5.10 -2.39 -8.34
CA GLU A 147 4.88 -3.82 -8.46
C GLU A 147 5.99 -4.60 -7.74
N ILE A 148 5.60 -5.62 -6.99
CA ILE A 148 6.55 -6.59 -6.47
C ILE A 148 6.81 -7.60 -7.59
N VAL A 149 7.97 -7.46 -8.19
CA VAL A 149 8.37 -8.23 -9.38
C VAL A 149 8.95 -9.60 -9.03
N GLY A 150 9.49 -9.75 -7.82
CA GLY A 150 10.00 -11.02 -7.31
C GLY A 150 10.13 -11.03 -5.80
N TRP A 151 10.10 -12.21 -5.20
CA TRP A 151 10.27 -12.40 -3.76
C TRP A 151 10.75 -13.80 -3.43
N CYS A 152 11.30 -13.98 -2.22
CA CYS A 152 11.70 -15.27 -1.68
C CYS A 152 11.50 -15.29 -0.18
N PHE A 153 10.82 -16.31 0.35
CA PHE A 153 10.62 -16.51 1.77
C PHE A 153 11.47 -17.66 2.26
N SER A 154 12.31 -17.44 3.27
CA SER A 154 13.31 -18.44 3.69
C SER A 154 13.66 -18.34 5.16
N LEU A 155 14.12 -19.46 5.73
CA LEU A 155 14.72 -19.50 7.07
C LEU A 155 16.08 -18.75 7.09
N PHE A 156 16.76 -18.66 5.97
CA PHE A 156 18.12 -18.12 5.89
C PHE A 156 18.12 -16.69 5.33
N ALA A 157 18.93 -15.82 5.95
CA ALA A 157 19.18 -14.45 5.47
C ALA A 157 20.45 -14.39 4.62
N SER A 158 20.58 -15.26 3.61
CA SER A 158 21.81 -15.36 2.83
C SER A 158 21.70 -14.75 1.43
N ALA A 159 22.86 -14.53 0.81
CA ALA A 159 22.93 -14.05 -0.57
C ALA A 159 22.20 -14.95 -1.58
N LYS A 160 22.12 -16.26 -1.31
CA LYS A 160 21.43 -17.23 -2.16
C LYS A 160 19.92 -16.93 -2.24
N GLU A 161 19.30 -16.61 -1.11
CA GLU A 161 17.88 -16.27 -1.04
C GLU A 161 17.59 -14.92 -1.68
N ALA A 162 18.49 -13.95 -1.51
CA ALA A 162 18.41 -12.69 -2.22
C ALA A 162 18.49 -12.89 -3.75
N VAL A 163 19.37 -13.80 -4.22
CA VAL A 163 19.45 -14.15 -5.65
C VAL A 163 18.16 -14.81 -6.14
N LYS A 164 17.55 -15.72 -5.37
CA LYS A 164 16.26 -16.34 -5.75
C LYS A 164 15.14 -15.31 -5.97
N SER A 165 15.10 -14.25 -5.16
CA SER A 165 14.11 -13.17 -5.38
C SER A 165 14.35 -12.42 -6.70
N LEU A 166 15.61 -12.28 -7.13
CA LEU A 166 15.97 -11.71 -8.43
C LEU A 166 15.69 -12.67 -9.58
N GLU A 167 16.00 -13.96 -9.41
CA GLU A 167 15.68 -15.02 -10.38
C GLU A 167 14.18 -14.99 -10.71
N MET A 168 13.32 -15.03 -9.68
CA MET A 168 11.88 -14.92 -9.85
C MET A 168 11.48 -13.64 -10.59
N ALA A 169 12.09 -12.50 -10.26
CA ALA A 169 11.80 -11.22 -10.91
C ALA A 169 12.18 -11.23 -12.40
N VAL A 170 13.36 -11.75 -12.72
CA VAL A 170 13.85 -11.85 -14.10
C VAL A 170 13.03 -12.85 -14.92
N GLU A 171 12.76 -14.04 -14.38
CA GLU A 171 11.93 -15.04 -15.05
C GLU A 171 10.52 -14.55 -15.37
N ASN A 172 9.92 -13.79 -14.46
CA ASN A 172 8.57 -13.27 -14.63
C ASN A 172 8.47 -12.14 -15.66
N HIS A 173 9.50 -11.27 -15.74
CA HIS A 173 9.44 -10.05 -16.54
C HIS A 173 10.35 -10.09 -17.78
N PHE A 174 11.43 -10.86 -17.73
CA PHE A 174 12.46 -10.96 -18.78
C PHE A 174 12.87 -12.41 -19.05
N PRO A 175 11.96 -13.29 -19.51
CA PRO A 175 12.26 -14.72 -19.70
C PRO A 175 13.37 -14.96 -20.72
N ASN A 176 13.68 -14.00 -21.57
CA ASN A 176 14.78 -14.04 -22.55
C ASN A 176 16.01 -13.23 -22.12
N GLY A 177 16.09 -12.84 -20.82
CA GLY A 177 17.13 -11.96 -20.30
C GLY A 177 16.77 -10.49 -20.36
N ILE A 178 17.44 -9.68 -19.53
CA ILE A 178 17.23 -8.22 -19.49
C ILE A 178 17.95 -7.60 -20.70
N PRO A 179 17.24 -6.82 -21.56
CA PRO A 179 17.89 -6.13 -22.67
C PRO A 179 18.90 -5.10 -22.17
N GLU A 180 20.11 -5.07 -22.73
CA GLU A 180 21.19 -4.13 -22.31
C GLU A 180 20.75 -2.66 -22.45
N GLU A 181 20.04 -2.34 -23.53
CA GLU A 181 19.53 -1.00 -23.83
C GLU A 181 18.51 -0.51 -22.81
N LEU A 182 17.87 -1.41 -22.05
CA LEU A 182 16.95 -1.04 -20.97
C LEU A 182 17.68 -0.32 -19.84
N GLY A 183 18.91 -0.75 -19.54
CA GLY A 183 19.75 -0.15 -18.52
C GLY A 183 19.17 -0.26 -17.11
N LEU A 184 18.41 -1.34 -16.82
CA LEU A 184 17.73 -1.55 -15.55
C LEU A 184 18.71 -1.50 -14.38
N THR A 185 18.45 -0.59 -13.45
CA THR A 185 19.24 -0.42 -12.25
C THR A 185 18.61 -1.18 -11.09
N LEU A 186 19.42 -1.93 -10.34
CA LEU A 186 19.04 -2.54 -9.08
C LEU A 186 19.69 -1.77 -7.92
N ASN A 187 18.90 -1.27 -6.99
CA ASN A 187 19.38 -0.64 -5.76
C ASN A 187 19.11 -1.54 -4.54
N SER A 188 20.06 -1.64 -3.62
CA SER A 188 19.90 -2.32 -2.33
C SER A 188 20.45 -1.47 -1.20
N ASP A 189 20.08 -1.82 0.02
CA ASP A 189 20.78 -1.32 1.20
C ASP A 189 22.20 -1.92 1.33
N ASN A 190 22.89 -1.57 2.42
CA ASN A 190 24.23 -2.06 2.73
C ASN A 190 24.23 -3.42 3.49
N GLY A 191 23.13 -4.17 3.46
CA GLY A 191 23.05 -5.47 4.07
C GLY A 191 24.15 -6.43 3.59
N CYS A 192 24.69 -7.25 4.50
CA CYS A 192 25.81 -8.16 4.20
C CYS A 192 25.47 -9.17 3.08
N GLN A 193 24.20 -9.59 2.95
CA GLN A 193 23.69 -10.47 1.90
C GLN A 193 23.86 -9.87 0.50
N PHE A 194 23.62 -8.56 0.35
CA PHE A 194 23.76 -7.82 -0.92
C PHE A 194 25.23 -7.44 -1.20
N GLY A 195 26.06 -7.41 -0.13
CA GLY A 195 27.50 -7.24 -0.21
C GLY A 195 28.28 -8.47 -0.66
N ALA A 196 27.68 -9.64 -0.59
CA ALA A 196 28.34 -10.91 -0.87
C ALA A 196 28.73 -11.04 -2.35
N ARG A 197 29.90 -11.61 -2.62
CA ARG A 197 30.41 -11.85 -4.00
C ARG A 197 29.44 -12.68 -4.85
N ALA A 198 28.72 -13.62 -4.22
CA ALA A 198 27.73 -14.44 -4.91
C ALA A 198 26.57 -13.61 -5.46
N PHE A 199 26.02 -12.72 -4.65
CA PHE A 199 24.95 -11.80 -5.07
C PHE A 199 25.42 -10.86 -6.19
N GLN A 200 26.59 -10.23 -6.02
CA GLN A 200 27.14 -9.32 -7.04
C GLN A 200 27.40 -10.01 -8.39
N ARG A 201 27.87 -11.26 -8.37
CA ARG A 201 28.02 -12.06 -9.60
C ARG A 201 26.68 -12.33 -10.28
N ALA A 202 25.66 -12.72 -9.51
CA ALA A 202 24.32 -12.95 -10.04
C ALA A 202 23.72 -11.66 -10.64
N VAL A 203 23.79 -10.54 -9.94
CA VAL A 203 23.33 -9.23 -10.43
C VAL A 203 23.99 -8.88 -11.76
N LYS A 204 25.31 -9.08 -11.87
CA LYS A 204 26.05 -8.85 -13.11
C LYS A 204 25.63 -9.82 -14.22
N SER A 205 25.43 -11.12 -13.91
CA SER A 205 25.02 -12.12 -14.91
C SER A 205 23.62 -11.88 -15.46
N PHE A 206 22.72 -11.28 -14.67
CA PHE A 206 21.39 -10.87 -15.12
C PHE A 206 21.38 -9.58 -15.94
N GLY A 207 22.49 -8.83 -15.99
CA GLY A 207 22.58 -7.58 -16.76
C GLY A 207 22.13 -6.33 -16.02
N PHE A 208 21.97 -6.36 -14.68
CA PHE A 208 21.63 -5.17 -13.90
C PHE A 208 22.81 -4.20 -13.79
N LYS A 209 22.50 -2.90 -13.83
CA LYS A 209 23.35 -1.85 -13.23
C LYS A 209 23.13 -1.89 -11.72
N PHE A 210 24.17 -2.10 -10.93
CA PHE A 210 24.03 -2.24 -9.49
C PHE A 210 24.45 -0.98 -8.74
N THR A 211 23.60 -0.49 -7.85
CA THR A 211 23.88 0.61 -6.94
C THR A 211 23.56 0.20 -5.50
N ARG A 212 24.21 0.87 -4.55
CA ARG A 212 23.91 0.73 -3.14
C ARG A 212 23.53 2.07 -2.58
N THR A 213 22.56 2.04 -1.66
CA THR A 213 22.18 3.21 -0.89
C THR A 213 23.38 3.81 -0.18
N ALA A 214 23.60 5.11 -0.32
CA ALA A 214 24.66 5.79 0.41
C ALA A 214 24.39 5.71 1.92
N TYR A 215 25.45 5.81 2.72
CA TYR A 215 25.30 5.87 4.18
C TYR A 215 24.45 7.09 4.54
N ASP A 216 23.45 6.90 5.43
CA ASP A 216 22.52 7.92 5.92
C ASP A 216 21.52 8.50 4.90
N THR A 217 21.23 7.80 3.80
CA THR A 217 20.18 8.17 2.83
C THR A 217 19.03 7.15 2.78
N PRO A 218 18.22 7.02 3.86
CA PRO A 218 17.12 6.06 3.91
C PRO A 218 16.04 6.30 2.82
N GLU A 219 16.00 7.51 2.23
CA GLU A 219 15.07 7.85 1.17
C GLU A 219 15.32 7.06 -0.12
N GLU A 220 16.57 6.62 -0.35
CA GLU A 220 16.92 5.82 -1.53
C GLU A 220 16.30 4.42 -1.52
N ASN A 221 15.80 3.92 -0.35
CA ASN A 221 15.13 2.62 -0.23
C ASN A 221 13.65 2.74 0.19
N ALA A 222 13.08 3.94 0.12
CA ALA A 222 11.77 4.27 0.68
C ALA A 222 10.60 3.48 0.06
N TYR A 223 10.72 3.00 -1.17
CA TYR A 223 9.62 2.27 -1.83
C TYR A 223 9.47 0.87 -1.28
N ILE A 224 10.57 0.13 -1.15
CA ILE A 224 10.54 -1.22 -0.59
C ILE A 224 10.23 -1.18 0.92
N GLU A 225 10.74 -0.19 1.66
CA GLU A 225 10.38 0.01 3.08
C GLU A 225 8.88 0.28 3.25
N SER A 226 8.33 1.14 2.39
CA SER A 226 6.89 1.42 2.39
C SER A 226 6.05 0.19 2.05
N PHE A 227 6.52 -0.70 1.18
CA PHE A 227 5.90 -1.98 0.88
C PHE A 227 5.91 -2.88 2.13
N PHE A 228 7.06 -3.11 2.75
CA PHE A 228 7.15 -3.93 3.97
C PHE A 228 6.30 -3.40 5.12
N GLY A 229 6.23 -2.08 5.27
CA GLY A 229 5.32 -1.48 6.25
C GLY A 229 3.86 -1.88 6.00
N LYS A 230 3.39 -1.86 4.73
CA LYS A 230 2.03 -2.26 4.37
C LYS A 230 1.79 -3.76 4.53
N LEU A 231 2.74 -4.58 4.11
CA LEU A 231 2.69 -6.02 4.32
C LEU A 231 2.51 -6.35 5.81
N LYS A 232 3.32 -5.73 6.68
CA LYS A 232 3.21 -5.94 8.12
C LYS A 232 1.86 -5.48 8.68
N GLU A 233 1.38 -4.30 8.29
CA GLU A 233 0.13 -3.73 8.80
C GLU A 233 -1.13 -4.44 8.28
N GLU A 234 -1.12 -4.93 7.05
CA GLU A 234 -2.31 -5.45 6.36
C GLU A 234 -2.37 -6.98 6.37
N GLU A 235 -1.26 -7.67 6.68
CA GLU A 235 -1.14 -9.10 6.65
C GLU A 235 -0.47 -9.67 7.91
N VAL A 236 0.83 -9.40 8.12
CA VAL A 236 1.65 -10.10 9.11
C VAL A 236 1.18 -9.86 10.54
N TRP A 237 0.83 -8.62 10.92
CA TRP A 237 0.37 -8.30 12.29
C TRP A 237 -1.09 -8.66 12.56
N LEU A 238 -1.80 -9.14 11.55
CA LEU A 238 -3.19 -9.57 11.68
C LEU A 238 -3.31 -11.09 11.80
N LYS A 239 -2.21 -11.82 11.65
CA LYS A 239 -2.18 -13.29 11.62
C LYS A 239 -1.09 -13.85 12.53
N GLU A 240 -1.30 -15.07 12.98
CA GLU A 240 -0.30 -15.93 13.60
C GLU A 240 -0.09 -17.12 12.67
N TYR A 241 1.12 -17.30 12.18
CA TYR A 241 1.46 -18.39 11.25
C TYR A 241 1.96 -19.61 12.03
N GLU A 242 1.30 -20.74 11.86
CA GLU A 242 1.62 -21.99 12.56
C GLU A 242 2.66 -22.85 11.82
N SER A 243 2.91 -22.54 10.55
CA SER A 243 3.91 -23.24 9.75
C SER A 243 4.56 -22.35 8.68
N ILE A 244 5.73 -22.77 8.20
CA ILE A 244 6.44 -22.07 7.11
C ILE A 244 5.57 -22.05 5.84
N HIS A 245 4.94 -23.18 5.52
CA HIS A 245 4.09 -23.30 4.33
C HIS A 245 2.89 -22.37 4.37
N GLU A 246 2.22 -22.29 5.52
CA GLU A 246 1.09 -21.35 5.72
C GLU A 246 1.54 -19.91 5.57
N ALA A 247 2.68 -19.54 6.19
CA ALA A 247 3.22 -18.18 6.09
C ALA A 247 3.59 -17.84 4.64
N GLU A 248 4.28 -18.72 3.94
CA GLU A 248 4.69 -18.53 2.55
C GLU A 248 3.49 -18.37 1.63
N GLN A 249 2.49 -19.25 1.74
CA GLN A 249 1.27 -19.17 0.97
C GLN A 249 0.50 -17.86 1.26
N SER A 250 0.29 -17.53 2.53
CA SER A 250 -0.46 -16.33 2.93
C SER A 250 0.22 -15.05 2.47
N ILE A 251 1.55 -14.97 2.58
CA ILE A 251 2.35 -13.83 2.10
C ILE A 251 2.29 -13.75 0.57
N GLY A 252 2.42 -14.87 -0.12
CA GLY A 252 2.32 -14.95 -1.58
C GLY A 252 0.96 -14.47 -2.09
N ASP A 253 -0.13 -14.94 -1.47
CA ASP A 253 -1.49 -14.51 -1.78
C ASP A 253 -1.67 -13.00 -1.55
N TRP A 254 -1.12 -12.48 -0.44
CA TRP A 254 -1.16 -11.05 -0.17
C TRP A 254 -0.35 -10.24 -1.17
N ILE A 255 0.85 -10.69 -1.58
CA ILE A 255 1.65 -10.05 -2.62
C ILE A 255 0.90 -10.05 -3.96
N ASN A 256 0.27 -11.16 -4.32
CA ASN A 256 -0.57 -11.23 -5.52
C ASN A 256 -1.72 -10.21 -5.45
N LYS A 257 -2.44 -10.15 -4.32
CA LYS A 257 -3.49 -9.17 -4.06
C LYS A 257 -2.95 -7.72 -4.09
N TYR A 258 -1.74 -7.48 -3.55
CA TYR A 258 -1.07 -6.19 -3.61
C TYR A 258 -0.83 -5.74 -5.05
N ASN A 259 -0.36 -6.63 -5.92
CA ASN A 259 -0.06 -6.32 -7.31
C ASN A 259 -1.30 -6.13 -8.18
N HIS A 260 -2.36 -6.95 -7.98
CA HIS A 260 -3.49 -7.04 -8.90
C HIS A 260 -4.79 -6.40 -8.39
N GLU A 261 -4.97 -6.24 -7.08
CA GLU A 261 -6.24 -5.76 -6.52
C GLU A 261 -6.09 -4.49 -5.66
N ARG A 262 -4.92 -4.32 -5.03
CA ARG A 262 -4.69 -3.20 -4.12
C ARG A 262 -4.43 -1.92 -4.88
N ILE A 263 -5.39 -0.97 -4.82
CA ILE A 263 -5.26 0.35 -5.47
C ILE A 263 -4.35 1.30 -4.69
N HIS A 264 -3.53 2.05 -5.40
CA HIS A 264 -2.57 3.01 -4.85
C HIS A 264 -2.93 4.44 -5.22
N SER A 265 -2.97 5.34 -4.22
CA SER A 265 -3.26 6.75 -4.49
C SER A 265 -2.19 7.45 -5.33
N SER A 266 -0.92 7.04 -5.19
CA SER A 266 0.20 7.53 -6.00
C SER A 266 0.13 7.07 -7.46
N LEU A 267 -0.55 5.95 -7.73
CA LEU A 267 -0.77 5.39 -9.06
C LEU A 267 -2.15 5.77 -9.63
N LYS A 268 -2.69 6.94 -9.28
CA LYS A 268 -4.02 7.41 -9.71
C LYS A 268 -5.16 6.41 -9.36
N TYR A 269 -5.03 5.69 -8.25
CA TYR A 269 -5.94 4.64 -7.79
C TYR A 269 -6.01 3.42 -8.73
N LEU A 270 -4.96 3.16 -9.48
CA LEU A 270 -4.74 1.89 -10.16
C LEU A 270 -3.97 0.92 -9.25
N THR A 271 -4.02 -0.37 -9.59
CA THR A 271 -3.11 -1.36 -9.01
C THR A 271 -1.73 -1.23 -9.66
N PRO A 272 -0.66 -1.80 -9.11
CA PRO A 272 0.67 -1.82 -9.72
C PRO A 272 0.65 -2.36 -11.16
N VAL A 273 0.01 -3.51 -11.37
CA VAL A 273 -0.09 -4.16 -12.69
C VAL A 273 -0.92 -3.31 -13.67
N GLU A 274 -2.11 -2.82 -13.27
CA GLU A 274 -2.92 -1.93 -14.12
C GLU A 274 -2.15 -0.67 -14.52
N PHE A 275 -1.35 -0.12 -13.59
CA PHE A 275 -0.57 1.08 -13.88
C PHE A 275 0.55 0.81 -14.88
N ARG A 276 1.25 -0.34 -14.76
CA ARG A 276 2.25 -0.78 -15.73
C ARG A 276 1.64 -0.99 -17.11
N GLU A 277 0.55 -1.77 -17.19
CA GLU A 277 -0.13 -2.06 -18.44
C GLU A 277 -0.62 -0.80 -19.15
N LYS A 278 -1.24 0.10 -18.36
CA LYS A 278 -1.71 1.39 -18.88
C LYS A 278 -0.56 2.24 -19.41
N TRP A 279 0.58 2.28 -18.72
CA TRP A 279 1.76 3.02 -19.18
C TRP A 279 2.23 2.51 -20.53
N PHE A 280 2.32 1.19 -20.72
CA PHE A 280 2.72 0.60 -22.01
C PHE A 280 1.69 0.85 -23.11
N LEU A 281 0.40 0.89 -22.81
CA LEU A 281 -0.64 1.23 -23.77
C LEU A 281 -0.62 2.71 -24.20
N GLU A 282 -0.30 3.63 -23.27
CA GLU A 282 -0.23 5.07 -23.54
C GLU A 282 1.05 5.48 -24.28
N GLN A 283 2.17 4.80 -24.02
CA GLN A 283 3.39 4.98 -24.79
C GLN A 283 3.23 4.23 -26.11
N LYS A 284 2.64 4.86 -27.11
CA LYS A 284 2.56 4.30 -28.45
C LYS A 284 3.89 3.68 -28.85
N TRP A 285 3.92 2.38 -28.91
CA TRP A 285 4.98 1.43 -29.16
C TRP A 285 6.00 1.80 -30.28
N GLU A 286 6.67 2.91 -30.19
CA GLU A 286 7.69 3.32 -31.15
C GLU A 286 9.03 2.61 -31.00
N MET A 287 9.23 1.85 -29.91
CA MET A 287 10.46 1.07 -29.71
C MET A 287 10.11 -0.38 -29.37
N GLY A 288 10.54 -1.30 -30.21
CA GLY A 288 10.44 -2.77 -30.20
C GLY A 288 10.23 -3.60 -28.92
N TYR A 289 10.07 -2.98 -27.75
CA TYR A 289 9.77 -3.62 -26.48
C TYR A 289 8.38 -4.27 -26.41
N GLY A 290 7.44 -3.84 -27.25
CA GLY A 290 6.11 -4.41 -27.39
C GLY A 290 6.09 -5.86 -27.84
N GLN A 291 6.98 -6.25 -28.67
CA GLN A 291 7.06 -7.64 -29.16
C GLN A 291 7.51 -8.63 -28.08
N LEU A 292 8.36 -8.21 -27.15
CA LEU A 292 8.84 -9.05 -26.05
C LEU A 292 7.77 -9.38 -24.99
N LEU A 293 6.76 -8.51 -24.83
CA LEU A 293 5.67 -8.70 -23.86
C LEU A 293 4.41 -9.33 -24.47
N GLN A 294 4.18 -9.19 -25.79
CA GLN A 294 3.06 -9.85 -26.49
C GLN A 294 3.15 -11.38 -26.48
N GLY A 295 4.35 -11.96 -26.38
CA GLY A 295 4.54 -13.40 -26.29
C GLY A 295 3.88 -14.07 -25.07
N LYS A 296 3.53 -13.29 -24.00
CA LYS A 296 2.86 -13.82 -22.81
C LYS A 296 1.33 -13.65 -22.82
N ALA A 297 0.79 -12.71 -23.58
CA ALA A 297 -0.66 -12.49 -23.67
C ALA A 297 -1.38 -13.58 -24.47
N LEU A 298 -0.68 -14.25 -25.37
CA LEU A 298 -1.23 -15.30 -26.25
C LEU A 298 -1.22 -16.71 -25.64
N ILE A 299 -0.64 -16.91 -24.45
CA ILE A 299 -0.56 -18.22 -23.78
C ILE A 299 -1.62 -18.40 -22.66
N ARG A 300 -2.54 -17.45 -22.47
CA ARG A 300 -3.61 -17.52 -21.48
C ARG A 300 -5.02 -17.43 -22.09
N THR A 301 -5.24 -18.14 -23.21
CA THR A 301 -6.60 -18.50 -23.67
C THR A 301 -6.80 -20.00 -23.54
#